data_e6b3e07fef6871914c189bf5c7514f3a
#
_entry.id   e6b3e07fef6871914c189bf5c7514f3a
#
_cell.length_a   1.000
_cell.length_b   1.000
_cell.length_c   1.000
_cell.angle_alpha   90.00
_cell.angle_beta   90.00
_cell.angle_gamma   90.00
#
_symmetry.space_group_name_H-M   'P 1'
#
loop_
_entity.id
_entity.type
_entity.pdbx_description
1 polymer ?
#
loop_
_entity_poly.entity_id
_entity_poly.type
_entity_poly.pdbx_seq_one_letter_code
_entity_poly.pdbx_strand_id
1 'polypeptide(L)'
;MSIFGAALDKTTPIWGGWITGPTLIGPEEFARAGYDYVGFDAQHGYLDDADIAGILRRLEQVPIATAVRLPNADPAPIGRVLDAGADAIFIAMIESADQAAAAVAATRYAPAGIRS
;
A
#
# COMPACT_ATOMS: atom_id res chain seq x y z
N MET A 1 -15.84 4.10 -0.95
CA MET A 1 -15.02 2.91 -0.52
C MET A 1 -13.90 2.74 -1.52
N SER A 2 -12.68 2.49 -1.04
CA SER A 2 -11.56 2.20 -1.93
C SER A 2 -11.74 0.84 -2.62
N ILE A 3 -10.99 0.60 -3.71
CA ILE A 3 -10.96 -0.72 -4.38
C ILE A 3 -10.52 -1.80 -3.38
N PHE A 4 -9.55 -1.49 -2.51
CA PHE A 4 -9.09 -2.42 -1.47
C PHE A 4 -10.19 -2.71 -0.45
N GLY A 5 -10.91 -1.69 0.01
CA GLY A 5 -12.06 -1.86 0.91
C GLY A 5 -13.14 -2.76 0.30
N ALA A 6 -13.46 -2.53 -0.97
CA ALA A 6 -14.41 -3.38 -1.70
C ALA A 6 -13.93 -4.84 -1.81
N ALA A 7 -12.62 -5.07 -1.96
CA ALA A 7 -12.06 -6.42 -1.96
C ALA A 7 -12.21 -7.11 -0.59
N LEU A 8 -12.01 -6.37 0.50
CA LEU A 8 -12.16 -6.90 1.87
C LEU A 8 -13.62 -7.26 2.23
N ASP A 9 -14.59 -6.65 1.58
CA ASP A 9 -16.02 -6.95 1.83
C ASP A 9 -16.49 -8.27 1.19
N LYS A 10 -15.62 -8.94 0.42
CA LYS A 10 -15.95 -10.24 -0.16
C LYS A 10 -16.09 -11.29 0.94
N THR A 11 -17.03 -12.21 0.76
CA THR A 11 -17.22 -13.39 1.62
C THR A 11 -16.26 -14.53 1.29
N THR A 12 -15.52 -14.41 0.20
CA THR A 12 -14.49 -15.36 -0.26
C THR A 12 -13.10 -14.82 0.02
N PRO A 13 -12.08 -15.68 0.13
CA PRO A 13 -10.70 -15.23 0.26
C PRO A 13 -10.31 -14.22 -0.85
N ILE A 14 -9.53 -13.22 -0.49
CA ILE A 14 -8.91 -12.30 -1.46
C ILE A 14 -7.47 -12.74 -1.75
N TRP A 15 -7.05 -12.56 -3.00
CA TRP A 15 -5.73 -12.98 -3.46
C TRP A 15 -4.88 -11.76 -3.82
N GLY A 16 -3.70 -11.68 -3.22
CA GLY A 16 -2.74 -10.61 -3.48
C GLY A 16 -1.49 -11.14 -4.16
N GLY A 17 -0.99 -10.40 -5.15
CA GLY A 17 0.36 -10.55 -5.65
C GLY A 17 1.31 -9.76 -4.75
N TRP A 18 2.58 -10.21 -4.60
CA TRP A 18 3.55 -9.54 -3.75
C TRP A 18 4.86 -9.30 -4.50
N ILE A 19 5.29 -8.03 -4.56
CA ILE A 19 6.46 -7.60 -5.33
C ILE A 19 7.51 -7.05 -4.36
N THR A 20 8.70 -7.63 -4.42
CA THR A 20 9.83 -7.29 -3.54
C THR A 20 10.98 -6.58 -4.27
N GLY A 21 10.90 -6.45 -5.59
CA GLY A 21 11.97 -5.85 -6.38
C GLY A 21 11.58 -5.64 -7.83
N PRO A 22 12.52 -5.20 -8.67
CA PRO A 22 12.30 -5.09 -10.10
C PRO A 22 11.88 -6.43 -10.69
N THR A 23 10.90 -6.40 -11.59
CA THR A 23 10.39 -7.60 -12.24
C THR A 23 10.19 -7.36 -13.73
N LEU A 24 10.40 -8.40 -14.53
CA LEU A 24 10.13 -8.36 -15.97
C LEU A 24 8.62 -8.40 -16.24
N ILE A 25 7.85 -9.02 -15.34
CA ILE A 25 6.40 -9.03 -15.41
C ILE A 25 5.89 -7.89 -14.54
N GLY A 26 5.26 -6.92 -15.18
CA GLY A 26 4.75 -5.75 -14.47
C GLY A 26 3.58 -6.09 -13.56
N PRO A 27 3.31 -5.23 -12.57
CA PRO A 27 2.19 -5.42 -11.65
C PRO A 27 0.82 -5.45 -12.35
N GLU A 28 0.71 -4.92 -13.56
CA GLU A 28 -0.47 -4.97 -14.41
C GLU A 28 -0.92 -6.40 -14.72
N GLU A 29 0.03 -7.33 -14.77
CA GLU A 29 -0.28 -8.74 -15.04
C GLU A 29 -1.06 -9.41 -13.90
N PHE A 30 -0.90 -8.94 -12.67
CA PHE A 30 -1.72 -9.40 -11.55
C PHE A 30 -3.20 -9.03 -11.76
N ALA A 31 -3.48 -7.83 -12.29
CA ALA A 31 -4.84 -7.44 -12.65
C ALA A 31 -5.43 -8.36 -13.73
N ARG A 32 -4.65 -8.65 -14.78
CA ARG A 32 -5.07 -9.55 -15.87
C ARG A 32 -5.30 -10.98 -15.39
N ALA A 33 -4.51 -11.44 -14.41
CA ALA A 33 -4.64 -12.76 -13.83
C ALA A 33 -5.81 -12.89 -12.84
N GLY A 34 -6.50 -11.79 -12.53
CA GLY A 34 -7.66 -11.80 -11.64
C GLY A 34 -7.34 -11.70 -10.14
N TYR A 35 -6.15 -11.23 -9.79
CA TYR A 35 -5.82 -10.94 -8.40
C TYR A 35 -6.65 -9.77 -7.87
N ASP A 36 -6.95 -9.78 -6.58
CA ASP A 36 -7.72 -8.73 -5.93
C ASP A 36 -6.87 -7.49 -5.61
N TYR A 37 -5.59 -7.68 -5.30
CA TYR A 37 -4.65 -6.59 -5.07
C TYR A 37 -3.22 -6.99 -5.44
N VAL A 38 -2.36 -5.99 -5.56
CA VAL A 38 -0.92 -6.15 -5.64
C VAL A 38 -0.25 -5.37 -4.51
N GLY A 39 0.62 -6.04 -3.79
CA GLY A 39 1.40 -5.46 -2.69
C GLY A 39 2.85 -5.21 -3.09
N PHE A 40 3.40 -4.11 -2.60
CA PHE A 40 4.79 -3.72 -2.80
C PHE A 40 5.51 -3.67 -1.46
N ASP A 41 6.70 -4.24 -1.41
CA ASP A 41 7.46 -4.38 -0.17
C ASP A 41 8.58 -3.35 -0.08
N ALA A 42 8.40 -2.34 0.78
CA ALA A 42 9.43 -1.35 1.09
C ALA A 42 10.20 -1.66 2.39
N GLN A 43 9.92 -2.81 3.02
CA GLN A 43 10.66 -3.25 4.21
C GLN A 43 11.76 -4.25 3.85
N HIS A 44 11.44 -5.23 3.03
CA HIS A 44 12.36 -6.26 2.56
C HIS A 44 12.41 -6.26 1.03
N GLY A 45 13.56 -6.56 0.46
CA GLY A 45 13.76 -6.54 -0.97
C GLY A 45 14.48 -5.27 -1.45
N TYR A 46 14.20 -4.85 -2.67
CA TYR A 46 14.99 -3.85 -3.39
C TYR A 46 14.24 -2.58 -3.75
N LEU A 47 13.00 -2.43 -3.28
CA LEU A 47 12.18 -1.24 -3.54
C LEU A 47 12.18 -0.32 -2.32
N ASP A 48 12.30 0.97 -2.57
CA ASP A 48 12.01 2.00 -1.58
C ASP A 48 10.66 2.67 -1.87
N ASP A 49 10.24 3.57 -1.00
CA ASP A 49 8.96 4.28 -1.15
C ASP A 49 8.93 5.18 -2.40
N ALA A 50 10.07 5.70 -2.85
CA ALA A 50 10.16 6.51 -4.07
C ALA A 50 9.97 5.65 -5.33
N ASP A 51 10.59 4.46 -5.39
CA ASP A 51 10.38 3.50 -6.47
C ASP A 51 8.91 3.11 -6.57
N ILE A 52 8.32 2.77 -5.42
CA ILE A 52 6.92 2.36 -5.32
C ILE A 52 5.98 3.48 -5.74
N ALA A 53 6.24 4.74 -5.31
CA ALA A 53 5.43 5.88 -5.73
C ALA A 53 5.39 6.04 -7.25
N GLY A 54 6.51 5.83 -7.94
CA GLY A 54 6.57 5.84 -9.40
C GLY A 54 5.72 4.72 -10.03
N ILE A 55 5.75 3.52 -9.45
CA ILE A 55 4.95 2.38 -9.91
C ILE A 55 3.45 2.65 -9.68
N LEU A 56 3.07 3.16 -8.52
CA LEU A 56 1.67 3.46 -8.19
C LEU A 56 1.05 4.45 -9.17
N ARG A 57 1.78 5.50 -9.56
CA ARG A 57 1.32 6.47 -10.56
C ARG A 57 1.04 5.81 -11.91
N ARG A 58 1.87 4.85 -12.31
CA ARG A 58 1.64 4.08 -13.54
C ARG A 58 0.40 3.21 -13.46
N LEU A 59 0.06 2.72 -12.25
CA LEU A 59 -1.09 1.84 -12.03
C LEU A 59 -2.42 2.57 -11.84
N GLU A 60 -2.44 3.89 -11.85
CA GLU A 60 -3.64 4.69 -11.53
C GLU A 60 -4.88 4.30 -12.35
N GLN A 61 -4.67 3.88 -13.60
CA GLN A 61 -5.75 3.48 -14.50
C GLN A 61 -5.95 1.96 -14.60
N VAL A 62 -5.20 1.19 -13.83
CA VAL A 62 -5.29 -0.28 -13.82
C VAL A 62 -6.29 -0.71 -12.75
N PRO A 63 -7.30 -1.55 -13.08
CA PRO A 63 -8.35 -1.92 -12.14
C PRO A 63 -7.88 -3.00 -11.14
N ILE A 64 -6.92 -2.66 -10.31
CA ILE A 64 -6.42 -3.50 -9.22
C ILE A 64 -6.15 -2.64 -7.99
N ALA A 65 -6.49 -3.15 -6.82
CA ALA A 65 -6.15 -2.49 -5.57
C ALA A 65 -4.64 -2.58 -5.31
N THR A 66 -4.08 -1.55 -4.67
CA THR A 66 -2.66 -1.48 -4.36
C THR A 66 -2.42 -1.39 -2.86
N ALA A 67 -1.41 -2.09 -2.38
CA ALA A 67 -0.99 -2.05 -0.99
C ALA A 67 0.53 -1.86 -0.90
N VAL A 68 1.01 -1.18 0.13
CA VAL A 68 2.44 -0.98 0.35
C VAL A 68 2.80 -1.38 1.77
N ARG A 69 3.81 -2.24 1.93
CA ARG A 69 4.38 -2.54 3.25
C ARG A 69 5.53 -1.58 3.53
N LEU A 70 5.43 -0.86 4.66
CA LEU A 70 6.46 0.05 5.16
C LEU A 70 7.11 -0.51 6.43
N PRO A 71 8.39 -0.22 6.68
CA PRO A 71 9.14 -0.83 7.79
C PRO A 71 8.73 -0.31 9.17
N ASN A 72 8.11 0.85 9.25
CA ASN A 72 7.70 1.50 10.50
C ASN A 72 6.64 2.57 10.25
N ALA A 73 6.22 3.25 11.31
CA ALA A 73 5.19 4.28 11.29
C ALA A 73 5.72 5.70 10.99
N ASP A 74 6.85 5.83 10.30
CA ASP A 74 7.38 7.15 9.88
C ASP A 74 6.35 7.87 8.98
N PRO A 75 5.89 9.07 9.36
CA PRO A 75 4.89 9.81 8.60
C PRO A 75 5.32 10.15 7.16
N ALA A 76 6.61 10.36 6.91
CA ALA A 76 7.08 10.80 5.61
C ALA A 76 6.86 9.76 4.50
N PRO A 77 7.33 8.50 4.62
CA PRO A 77 7.01 7.48 3.61
C PRO A 77 5.52 7.14 3.56
N ILE A 78 4.81 7.15 4.70
CA ILE A 78 3.35 6.96 4.72
C ILE A 78 2.67 7.99 3.83
N GLY A 79 2.99 9.28 4.01
CA GLY A 79 2.44 10.36 3.19
C GLY A 79 2.76 10.17 1.70
N ARG A 80 4.02 9.87 1.36
CA ARG A 80 4.44 9.72 -0.04
C ARG A 80 3.70 8.61 -0.78
N VAL A 81 3.57 7.43 -0.19
CA VAL A 81 2.89 6.32 -0.88
C VAL A 81 1.38 6.54 -0.98
N LEU A 82 0.76 7.17 0.02
CA LEU A 82 -0.65 7.53 -0.04
C LEU A 82 -0.91 8.62 -1.08
N ASP A 83 -0.05 9.64 -1.15
CA ASP A 83 -0.16 10.70 -2.16
C ASP A 83 0.05 10.15 -3.59
N ALA A 84 0.85 9.11 -3.73
CA ALA A 84 1.05 8.42 -4.99
C ALA A 84 -0.11 7.50 -5.39
N GLY A 85 -1.08 7.27 -4.49
CA GLY A 85 -2.31 6.54 -4.79
C GLY A 85 -2.41 5.13 -4.22
N ALA A 86 -1.60 4.76 -3.22
CA ALA A 86 -1.78 3.48 -2.53
C ALA A 86 -3.18 3.41 -1.87
N ASP A 87 -3.89 2.31 -2.09
CA ASP A 87 -5.21 2.07 -1.48
C ASP A 87 -5.09 1.63 -0.02
N ALA A 88 -4.00 0.94 0.32
CA ALA A 88 -3.75 0.44 1.67
C ALA A 88 -2.26 0.46 2.00
N ILE A 89 -1.95 0.50 3.30
CA ILE A 89 -0.59 0.34 3.80
C ILE A 89 -0.55 -0.74 4.88
N PHE A 90 0.53 -1.50 4.90
CA PHE A 90 0.88 -2.42 5.97
C PHE A 90 2.07 -1.85 6.73
N ILE A 91 1.89 -1.51 7.99
CA ILE A 91 2.98 -1.00 8.82
C ILE A 91 3.57 -2.15 9.61
N ALA A 92 4.81 -2.49 9.32
CA ALA A 92 5.54 -3.53 10.03
C ALA A 92 6.00 -3.07 11.42
N MET A 93 6.35 -4.02 12.27
CA MET A 93 7.00 -3.79 13.57
C MET A 93 6.19 -2.96 14.55
N ILE A 94 4.86 -3.04 14.49
CA ILE A 94 3.97 -2.42 15.47
C ILE A 94 3.86 -3.34 16.69
N GLU A 95 4.29 -2.85 17.83
CA GLU A 95 4.37 -3.62 19.10
C GLU A 95 3.49 -3.04 20.22
N SER A 96 2.83 -1.91 19.97
CA SER A 96 1.98 -1.25 20.98
C SER A 96 0.78 -0.55 20.35
N ALA A 97 -0.25 -0.33 21.16
CA ALA A 97 -1.41 0.46 20.78
C ALA A 97 -1.05 1.89 20.39
N ASP A 98 -0.09 2.50 21.09
CA ASP A 98 0.37 3.87 20.81
C ASP A 98 1.04 3.96 19.45
N GLN A 99 1.87 2.98 19.09
CA GLN A 99 2.48 2.90 17.75
C GLN A 99 1.41 2.74 16.66
N ALA A 100 0.42 1.90 16.89
CA ALA A 100 -0.69 1.73 15.95
C ALA A 100 -1.48 3.03 15.78
N ALA A 101 -1.78 3.73 16.87
CA ALA A 101 -2.46 5.02 16.84
C ALA A 101 -1.66 6.08 16.07
N ALA A 102 -0.34 6.14 16.26
CA ALA A 102 0.54 7.05 15.53
C ALA A 102 0.55 6.73 14.04
N ALA A 103 0.60 5.47 13.66
CA ALA A 103 0.52 5.05 12.26
C ALA A 103 -0.80 5.49 11.62
N VAL A 104 -1.92 5.28 12.30
CA VAL A 104 -3.24 5.73 11.81
C VAL A 104 -3.31 7.24 11.68
N ALA A 105 -2.79 8.00 12.65
CA ALA A 105 -2.76 9.46 12.60
C ALA A 105 -1.98 9.97 11.38
N ALA A 106 -0.90 9.28 10.99
CA ALA A 106 -0.11 9.63 9.82
C ALA A 106 -0.85 9.40 8.49
N THR A 107 -1.94 8.65 8.49
CA THR A 107 -2.74 8.42 7.27
C THR A 107 -3.88 9.41 7.09
N ARG A 108 -4.22 10.17 8.11
CA ARG A 108 -5.41 11.03 8.14
C ARG A 108 -5.04 12.50 8.16
N TYR A 109 -5.77 13.30 7.42
CA TYR A 109 -5.63 14.76 7.44
C TYR A 109 -6.15 15.36 8.75
N ALA A 110 -5.65 16.56 9.08
CA ALA A 110 -6.15 17.31 10.23
C ALA A 110 -7.67 17.59 10.09
N PRO A 111 -8.44 17.62 11.18
CA PRO A 111 -8.04 17.45 12.58
C PRO A 111 -7.95 15.99 13.03
N ALA A 112 -8.32 15.02 12.21
CA ALA A 112 -8.37 13.61 12.59
C ALA A 112 -6.98 12.95 12.66
N GLY A 113 -5.96 13.57 12.06
CA GLY A 113 -4.59 13.09 12.03
C GLY A 113 -3.58 14.19 11.74
N ILE A 114 -2.37 13.77 11.31
CA ILE A 114 -1.23 14.66 11.09
C ILE A 114 -0.72 14.66 9.65
N ARG A 115 -1.37 13.92 8.74
CA ARG A 115 -1.01 13.92 7.32
C ARG A 115 -1.23 15.30 6.73
N SER A 116 -0.22 15.81 6.03
CA SER A 116 -0.31 17.11 5.32
C SER A 116 -0.91 16.97 3.93
#